data_afd7540d42103014e145631a279ee9b7
#
_entry.id   afd7540d42103014e145631a279ee9b7
#
_cell.length_a   1.000
_cell.length_b   1.000
_cell.length_c   1.000
_cell.angle_alpha   90.00
_cell.angle_beta   90.00
_cell.angle_gamma   90.00
#
_symmetry.space_group_name_H-M   'P 1'
#
loop_
_entity.id
_entity.type
_entity.pdbx_description
1 polymer ?
#
loop_
_entity_poly.entity_id
_entity_poly.type
_entity_poly.pdbx_seq_one_letter_code
_entity_poly.pdbx_strand_id
1 'polypeptide(L)'
;MSIINILEMDGTNKSTVNLPAVFQTPYRPDVIQKVYNHLNSYTFQRQGRYPAAGQMVSAESRNTGLGIARIARARGEGFPRAGQAAGVASVRHGRLAHPPVSWKNIYKKVNKKEKLLALCSAIAATTNGELIKRRGHKIKDNLQLPIVISNEIESIVKSKDLEKVLLKLGLEDDLKRTFIRRNKSVHKNGTNRRSALSVLIIVGNDEKIGRLNNSLPGITVKSVKFISVLDLAPGSKPARLTIYSENAINELTNLKSTSNIISEMNTQ
;
A
#
# COMPACT_ATOMS: atom_id res chain seq x y z
N MET A 1 31.00 2.47 0.39
CA MET A 1 29.89 3.24 1.02
C MET A 1 29.52 4.36 0.07
N SER A 2 28.26 4.53 -0.26
CA SER A 2 27.82 5.64 -1.12
C SER A 2 27.66 6.91 -0.29
N ILE A 3 28.33 7.99 -0.70
CA ILE A 3 28.27 9.30 -0.07
C ILE A 3 27.20 10.11 -0.79
N ILE A 4 26.35 10.78 -0.03
CA ILE A 4 25.29 11.64 -0.57
C ILE A 4 25.30 13.00 0.11
N ASN A 5 24.94 14.04 -0.67
CA ASN A 5 24.83 15.39 -0.17
C ASN A 5 23.53 15.58 0.63
N ILE A 6 23.64 16.24 1.78
CA ILE A 6 22.48 16.75 2.52
C ILE A 6 22.12 18.10 1.93
N LEU A 7 20.85 18.24 1.56
CA LEU A 7 20.30 19.48 1.04
C LEU A 7 19.69 20.32 2.17
N GLU A 8 19.83 21.61 2.10
CA GLU A 8 19.06 22.58 2.90
C GLU A 8 17.64 22.71 2.35
N MET A 9 16.79 23.44 3.06
CA MET A 9 15.43 23.73 2.60
C MET A 9 15.39 24.52 1.28
N ASP A 10 16.48 25.22 0.96
CA ASP A 10 16.62 26.01 -0.27
C ASP A 10 17.18 25.22 -1.46
N GLY A 11 17.50 23.93 -1.23
CA GLY A 11 18.09 23.07 -2.25
C GLY A 11 19.60 23.20 -2.42
N THR A 12 20.27 23.97 -1.58
CA THR A 12 21.74 24.09 -1.55
C THR A 12 22.35 22.92 -0.78
N ASN A 13 23.58 22.55 -1.14
CA ASN A 13 24.31 21.48 -0.44
C ASN A 13 24.87 22.01 0.87
N LYS A 14 24.56 21.32 2.00
CA LYS A 14 25.03 21.66 3.34
C LYS A 14 26.29 20.86 3.71
N SER A 15 26.20 19.56 3.64
CA SER A 15 27.18 18.57 4.09
C SER A 15 26.98 17.25 3.37
N THR A 16 27.84 16.28 3.65
CA THR A 16 27.75 14.93 3.09
C THR A 16 27.51 13.90 4.19
N VAL A 17 26.72 12.87 3.91
CA VAL A 17 26.46 11.74 4.81
C VAL A 17 26.74 10.41 4.11
N ASN A 18 27.25 9.46 4.87
CA ASN A 18 27.41 8.08 4.44
C ASN A 18 26.06 7.35 4.57
N LEU A 19 25.60 6.73 3.49
CA LEU A 19 24.39 5.94 3.53
C LEU A 19 24.58 4.65 4.34
N PRO A 20 23.60 4.29 5.19
CA PRO A 20 23.56 3.02 5.89
C PRO A 20 23.59 1.81 4.94
N ALA A 21 24.07 0.67 5.43
CA ALA A 21 24.14 -0.58 4.66
C ALA A 21 22.77 -1.06 4.12
N VAL A 22 21.68 -0.62 4.72
CA VAL A 22 20.30 -0.92 4.27
C VAL A 22 20.08 -0.52 2.80
N PHE A 23 20.66 0.58 2.34
CA PHE A 23 20.55 1.06 0.96
C PHE A 23 21.33 0.21 -0.05
N GLN A 24 22.22 -0.68 0.40
CA GLN A 24 22.98 -1.61 -0.43
C GLN A 24 22.29 -2.97 -0.58
N THR A 25 21.12 -3.15 0.05
CA THR A 25 20.36 -4.41 -0.01
C THR A 25 19.95 -4.71 -1.45
N PRO A 26 20.09 -5.96 -1.93
CA PRO A 26 19.67 -6.32 -3.28
C PRO A 26 18.18 -6.10 -3.49
N TYR A 27 17.83 -5.67 -4.69
CA TYR A 27 16.44 -5.42 -5.07
C TYR A 27 15.69 -6.75 -5.30
N ARG A 28 14.71 -7.05 -4.45
CA ARG A 28 13.91 -8.28 -4.45
C ARG A 28 12.41 -7.97 -4.61
N PRO A 29 11.92 -7.75 -5.84
CA PRO A 29 10.52 -7.42 -6.09
C PRO A 29 9.55 -8.54 -5.71
N ASP A 30 9.96 -9.79 -5.78
CA ASP A 30 9.23 -10.98 -5.37
C ASP A 30 8.84 -10.94 -3.89
N VAL A 31 9.81 -10.69 -3.01
CA VAL A 31 9.58 -10.61 -1.56
C VAL A 31 8.74 -9.38 -1.21
N ILE A 32 9.02 -8.23 -1.85
CA ILE A 32 8.24 -7.00 -1.65
C ILE A 32 6.77 -7.24 -2.01
N GLN A 33 6.49 -7.88 -3.15
CA GLN A 33 5.12 -8.18 -3.59
C GLN A 33 4.40 -9.12 -2.63
N LYS A 34 5.07 -10.20 -2.20
CA LYS A 34 4.52 -11.16 -1.24
C LYS A 34 4.13 -10.46 0.06
N VAL A 35 5.06 -9.71 0.65
CA VAL A 35 4.85 -9.00 1.92
C VAL A 35 3.79 -7.91 1.77
N TYR A 36 3.80 -7.15 0.67
CA TYR A 36 2.77 -6.16 0.37
C TYR A 36 1.37 -6.78 0.38
N ASN A 37 1.16 -7.88 -0.35
CA ASN A 37 -0.14 -8.55 -0.43
C ASN A 37 -0.62 -9.05 0.94
N HIS A 38 0.29 -9.57 1.76
CA HIS A 38 -0.02 -10.02 3.11
C HIS A 38 -0.40 -8.85 4.02
N LEU A 39 0.40 -7.78 4.05
CA LEU A 39 0.10 -6.59 4.86
C LEU A 39 -1.18 -5.89 4.39
N ASN A 40 -1.42 -5.82 3.07
CA ASN A 40 -2.62 -5.21 2.52
C ASN A 40 -3.90 -5.99 2.89
N SER A 41 -3.80 -7.29 3.20
CA SER A 41 -4.96 -8.07 3.65
C SER A 41 -5.58 -7.54 4.95
N TYR A 42 -4.83 -6.83 5.78
CA TYR A 42 -5.32 -6.23 7.02
C TYR A 42 -6.18 -4.97 6.79
N THR A 43 -6.12 -4.37 5.60
CA THR A 43 -6.97 -3.24 5.23
C THR A 43 -8.34 -3.68 4.70
N PHE A 44 -8.53 -4.97 4.43
CA PHE A 44 -9.78 -5.47 3.90
C PHE A 44 -10.83 -5.69 5.00
N GLN A 45 -12.04 -5.24 4.74
CA GLN A 45 -13.18 -5.51 5.60
C GLN A 45 -13.70 -6.93 5.34
N ARG A 46 -13.94 -7.69 6.41
CA ARG A 46 -14.60 -8.99 6.31
C ARG A 46 -16.00 -8.81 5.75
N GLN A 47 -16.36 -9.66 4.82
CA GLN A 47 -17.68 -9.65 4.20
C GLN A 47 -18.39 -10.97 4.50
N GLY A 48 -19.68 -10.88 4.67
CA GLY A 48 -20.55 -12.02 4.86
C GLY A 48 -21.91 -11.73 4.26
N ARG A 49 -22.72 -12.77 4.13
CA ARG A 49 -24.13 -12.66 3.78
C ARG A 49 -24.96 -13.38 4.84
N TYR A 50 -26.26 -13.19 4.79
CA TYR A 50 -27.19 -13.92 5.64
C TYR A 50 -27.04 -15.43 5.36
N PRO A 51 -26.73 -16.26 6.39
CA PRO A 51 -26.39 -17.68 6.19
C PRO A 51 -27.52 -18.48 5.51
N ALA A 52 -28.76 -18.20 5.87
CA ALA A 52 -29.92 -18.88 5.33
C ALA A 52 -30.46 -18.27 4.03
N ALA A 53 -29.78 -17.29 3.44
CA ALA A 53 -30.23 -16.66 2.19
C ALA A 53 -30.32 -17.68 1.04
N GLY A 54 -31.52 -17.79 0.45
CA GLY A 54 -31.83 -18.76 -0.60
C GLY A 54 -32.16 -20.16 -0.09
N GLN A 55 -32.22 -20.38 1.24
CA GLN A 55 -32.62 -21.65 1.87
C GLN A 55 -33.95 -21.54 2.64
N MET A 56 -34.44 -20.34 2.88
CA MET A 56 -35.67 -20.10 3.68
C MET A 56 -36.98 -20.49 2.95
N VAL A 57 -36.85 -20.91 1.71
CA VAL A 57 -38.02 -21.36 0.95
C VAL A 57 -38.37 -22.78 1.33
N SER A 58 -39.63 -23.07 1.67
CA SER A 58 -40.08 -24.44 1.87
C SER A 58 -40.02 -25.18 0.53
N ALA A 59 -39.04 -26.06 0.42
CA ALA A 59 -38.79 -26.83 -0.80
C ALA A 59 -38.48 -28.29 -0.48
N GLU A 60 -39.05 -29.18 -1.25
CA GLU A 60 -38.91 -30.61 -1.09
C GLU A 60 -38.64 -31.31 -2.42
N SER A 61 -37.81 -32.36 -2.38
CA SER A 61 -37.57 -33.21 -3.53
C SER A 61 -38.83 -34.04 -3.83
N ARG A 62 -39.19 -34.13 -5.09
CA ARG A 62 -40.28 -35.02 -5.52
C ARG A 62 -39.71 -36.44 -5.73
N ASN A 63 -40.53 -37.43 -5.43
CA ASN A 63 -40.17 -38.83 -5.59
C ASN A 63 -39.96 -39.23 -7.06
N THR A 64 -39.46 -40.42 -7.29
CA THR A 64 -39.27 -41.02 -8.63
C THR A 64 -40.58 -41.39 -9.26
N GLY A 65 -40.64 -41.51 -10.57
CA GLY A 65 -41.84 -41.94 -11.32
C GLY A 65 -42.74 -40.81 -11.84
N LEU A 66 -42.41 -39.53 -11.52
CA LEU A 66 -43.20 -38.38 -11.92
C LEU A 66 -42.73 -37.70 -13.25
N GLY A 67 -41.71 -38.29 -13.91
CA GLY A 67 -41.18 -37.69 -15.17
C GLY A 67 -40.46 -36.35 -15.02
N ILE A 68 -40.21 -35.88 -13.78
CA ILE A 68 -39.52 -34.62 -13.47
C ILE A 68 -38.27 -34.84 -12.66
N ALA A 69 -37.30 -33.89 -12.78
CA ALA A 69 -36.05 -33.98 -12.02
C ALA A 69 -36.32 -33.98 -10.50
N ARG A 70 -35.55 -34.77 -9.77
CA ARG A 70 -35.63 -34.97 -8.31
C ARG A 70 -35.07 -33.78 -7.48
N ILE A 71 -34.83 -32.65 -8.11
CA ILE A 71 -34.36 -31.45 -7.42
C ILE A 71 -35.45 -30.94 -6.45
N ALA A 72 -35.03 -30.33 -5.33
CA ALA A 72 -35.98 -29.71 -4.41
C ALA A 72 -36.78 -28.59 -5.09
N ARG A 73 -38.10 -28.62 -4.96
CA ARG A 73 -39.03 -27.67 -5.57
C ARG A 73 -39.85 -26.99 -4.50
N ALA A 74 -40.18 -25.71 -4.73
CA ALA A 74 -41.01 -24.93 -3.82
C ALA A 74 -42.39 -25.55 -3.64
N ARG A 75 -42.84 -25.70 -2.38
CA ARG A 75 -44.16 -26.17 -2.00
C ARG A 75 -45.19 -25.05 -2.16
N GLY A 76 -46.44 -25.46 -2.24
CA GLY A 76 -47.58 -24.53 -2.35
C GLY A 76 -48.04 -24.36 -3.78
N GLU A 77 -49.20 -23.76 -3.90
CA GLU A 77 -49.91 -23.42 -5.17
C GLU A 77 -50.30 -21.95 -5.19
N GLY A 78 -50.63 -21.43 -6.33
CA GLY A 78 -51.17 -20.07 -6.47
C GLY A 78 -50.16 -18.92 -6.44
N PHE A 79 -48.82 -19.20 -6.42
CA PHE A 79 -47.81 -18.17 -6.54
C PHE A 79 -46.85 -18.45 -7.71
N PRO A 80 -46.23 -17.40 -8.32
CA PRO A 80 -45.47 -17.56 -9.59
C PRO A 80 -44.29 -18.54 -9.54
N ARG A 81 -43.82 -18.88 -8.36
CA ARG A 81 -42.66 -19.80 -8.15
C ARG A 81 -43.05 -21.18 -7.65
N ALA A 82 -44.32 -21.47 -7.56
CA ALA A 82 -44.80 -22.80 -7.16
C ALA A 82 -44.25 -23.88 -8.09
N GLY A 83 -43.75 -24.98 -7.52
CA GLY A 83 -43.18 -26.08 -8.27
C GLY A 83 -41.84 -25.82 -8.95
N GLN A 84 -41.31 -24.60 -8.90
CA GLN A 84 -39.95 -24.31 -9.41
C GLN A 84 -38.88 -24.81 -8.45
N ALA A 85 -37.69 -25.15 -9.01
CA ALA A 85 -36.57 -25.56 -8.19
C ALA A 85 -36.15 -24.44 -7.21
N ALA A 86 -36.00 -24.76 -5.94
CA ALA A 86 -35.69 -23.80 -4.87
C ALA A 86 -34.81 -24.41 -3.77
N GLY A 87 -34.13 -23.55 -3.03
CA GLY A 87 -33.31 -23.97 -1.89
C GLY A 87 -31.98 -24.65 -2.24
N VAL A 88 -31.70 -24.88 -3.49
CA VAL A 88 -30.50 -25.60 -3.98
C VAL A 88 -29.53 -24.63 -4.64
N ALA A 89 -28.24 -24.97 -4.66
CA ALA A 89 -27.26 -24.24 -5.45
C ALA A 89 -27.57 -24.38 -6.95
N SER A 90 -27.15 -23.42 -7.73
CA SER A 90 -27.34 -23.35 -9.21
C SER A 90 -28.76 -23.10 -9.73
N VAL A 91 -29.76 -22.97 -8.86
CA VAL A 91 -31.09 -22.54 -9.29
C VAL A 91 -31.30 -21.05 -9.10
N ARG A 92 -32.22 -20.45 -9.89
CA ARG A 92 -32.56 -19.03 -9.77
C ARG A 92 -33.11 -18.73 -8.37
N HIS A 93 -32.51 -17.73 -7.70
CA HIS A 93 -32.77 -17.38 -6.30
C HIS A 93 -32.47 -18.48 -5.28
N GLY A 94 -31.70 -19.48 -5.65
CA GLY A 94 -31.21 -20.51 -4.73
C GLY A 94 -30.04 -20.01 -3.86
N ARG A 95 -29.54 -20.91 -3.00
CA ARG A 95 -28.39 -20.61 -2.17
C ARG A 95 -27.12 -20.52 -3.00
N LEU A 96 -26.14 -19.75 -2.55
CA LEU A 96 -24.77 -19.85 -3.05
C LEU A 96 -24.12 -21.12 -2.47
N ALA A 97 -23.36 -21.85 -3.30
CA ALA A 97 -22.67 -23.07 -2.86
C ALA A 97 -21.60 -22.74 -1.81
N HIS A 98 -20.83 -21.67 -2.04
CA HIS A 98 -19.75 -21.21 -1.16
C HIS A 98 -19.89 -19.71 -0.90
N PRO A 99 -20.84 -19.31 -0.01
CA PRO A 99 -21.06 -17.90 0.27
C PRO A 99 -19.91 -17.29 1.06
N PRO A 100 -19.67 -15.97 0.93
CA PRO A 100 -18.77 -15.29 1.83
C PRO A 100 -19.33 -15.33 3.25
N VAL A 101 -18.47 -15.62 4.22
CA VAL A 101 -18.82 -15.70 5.64
C VAL A 101 -17.99 -14.72 6.46
N SER A 102 -18.63 -14.03 7.40
CA SER A 102 -17.98 -12.97 8.20
C SER A 102 -16.91 -13.49 9.16
N TRP A 103 -16.99 -14.75 9.58
CA TRP A 103 -16.01 -15.38 10.45
C TRP A 103 -14.77 -15.92 9.72
N LYS A 104 -14.75 -15.92 8.38
CA LYS A 104 -13.59 -16.36 7.62
C LYS A 104 -12.38 -15.47 7.93
N ASN A 105 -11.26 -16.10 8.29
CA ASN A 105 -10.01 -15.38 8.47
C ASN A 105 -9.41 -15.04 7.10
N ILE A 106 -9.40 -13.73 6.78
CA ILE A 106 -8.85 -13.19 5.53
C ILE A 106 -7.43 -12.65 5.70
N TYR A 107 -6.96 -12.52 6.95
CA TYR A 107 -5.65 -11.96 7.26
C TYR A 107 -4.54 -12.98 6.98
N LYS A 108 -3.51 -12.52 6.28
CA LYS A 108 -2.35 -13.32 5.93
C LYS A 108 -1.19 -12.96 6.84
N LYS A 109 -0.64 -13.95 7.54
CA LYS A 109 0.56 -13.77 8.38
C LYS A 109 1.81 -13.70 7.49
N VAL A 110 2.80 -12.93 7.95
CA VAL A 110 4.12 -12.77 7.32
C VAL A 110 5.19 -13.12 8.35
N ASN A 111 6.23 -13.81 7.91
CA ASN A 111 7.38 -14.09 8.75
C ASN A 111 8.14 -12.79 9.06
N LYS A 112 8.64 -12.65 10.28
CA LYS A 112 9.35 -11.43 10.71
C LYS A 112 10.59 -11.14 9.85
N LYS A 113 11.42 -12.16 9.56
CA LYS A 113 12.61 -12.02 8.70
C LYS A 113 12.24 -11.61 7.28
N GLU A 114 11.21 -12.23 6.65
CA GLU A 114 10.73 -11.85 5.32
C GLU A 114 10.21 -10.40 5.28
N LYS A 115 9.45 -9.98 6.31
CA LYS A 115 8.94 -8.60 6.41
C LYS A 115 10.09 -7.59 6.45
N LEU A 116 11.12 -7.89 7.21
CA LEU A 116 12.27 -7.00 7.36
C LEU A 116 13.13 -6.97 6.09
N LEU A 117 13.36 -8.11 5.44
CA LEU A 117 14.04 -8.19 4.15
C LEU A 117 13.31 -7.38 3.07
N ALA A 118 11.97 -7.50 3.00
CA ALA A 118 11.17 -6.71 2.08
C ALA A 118 11.28 -5.21 2.34
N LEU A 119 11.32 -4.79 3.63
CA LEU A 119 11.48 -3.40 4.01
C LEU A 119 12.84 -2.86 3.57
N CYS A 120 13.94 -3.59 3.87
CA CYS A 120 15.29 -3.21 3.46
C CYS A 120 15.41 -3.11 1.93
N SER A 121 14.90 -4.10 1.20
CA SER A 121 14.88 -4.09 -0.26
C SER A 121 14.03 -2.96 -0.86
N ALA A 122 12.92 -2.59 -0.20
CA ALA A 122 12.09 -1.46 -0.62
C ALA A 122 12.77 -0.11 -0.36
N ILE A 123 13.53 0.03 0.74
CA ILE A 123 14.35 1.22 1.01
C ILE A 123 15.48 1.31 -0.02
N ALA A 124 16.19 0.22 -0.29
CA ALA A 124 17.24 0.19 -1.32
C ALA A 124 16.71 0.58 -2.71
N ALA A 125 15.49 0.15 -3.06
CA ALA A 125 14.88 0.52 -4.34
C ALA A 125 14.67 2.03 -4.51
N THR A 126 14.62 2.81 -3.42
CA THR A 126 14.45 4.29 -3.48
C THR A 126 15.69 5.02 -3.97
N THR A 127 16.83 4.35 -4.06
CA THR A 127 18.07 4.92 -4.62
C THR A 127 18.11 4.83 -6.15
N ASN A 128 17.31 3.96 -6.74
CA ASN A 128 17.36 3.71 -8.18
C ASN A 128 16.40 4.64 -8.93
N GLY A 129 16.97 5.62 -9.64
CA GLY A 129 16.22 6.61 -10.42
C GLY A 129 15.40 6.00 -11.55
N GLU A 130 15.88 4.93 -12.20
CA GLU A 130 15.15 4.26 -13.27
C GLU A 130 13.87 3.61 -12.76
N LEU A 131 13.92 2.95 -11.59
CA LEU A 131 12.74 2.36 -10.97
C LEU A 131 11.71 3.41 -10.59
N ILE A 132 12.15 4.57 -10.08
CA ILE A 132 11.28 5.69 -9.71
C ILE A 132 10.61 6.27 -10.96
N LYS A 133 11.35 6.48 -12.05
CA LYS A 133 10.81 6.92 -13.34
C LYS A 133 9.85 5.89 -13.93
N ARG A 134 10.20 4.60 -13.90
CA ARG A 134 9.33 3.49 -14.35
C ARG A 134 8.02 3.42 -13.56
N ARG A 135 8.05 3.78 -12.28
CA ARG A 135 6.85 3.89 -11.45
C ARG A 135 5.93 5.04 -11.90
N GLY A 136 6.46 6.03 -12.60
CA GLY A 136 5.73 7.18 -13.14
C GLY A 136 5.92 8.47 -12.35
N HIS A 137 6.92 8.54 -11.48
CA HIS A 137 7.34 9.81 -10.89
C HIS A 137 8.09 10.66 -11.92
N LYS A 138 7.88 11.96 -11.86
CA LYS A 138 8.58 12.93 -12.69
C LYS A 138 9.70 13.55 -11.88
N ILE A 139 10.93 13.19 -12.21
CA ILE A 139 12.15 13.64 -11.53
C ILE A 139 13.06 14.27 -12.56
N LYS A 140 13.72 15.37 -12.22
CA LYS A 140 14.80 15.97 -13.01
C LYS A 140 16.02 15.06 -12.97
N ASP A 141 16.74 14.95 -14.09
CA ASP A 141 17.88 14.03 -14.22
C ASP A 141 19.08 14.37 -13.31
N ASN A 142 19.16 15.65 -12.87
CA ASN A 142 20.25 16.16 -12.03
C ASN A 142 20.04 15.92 -10.52
N LEU A 143 18.93 15.30 -10.08
CA LEU A 143 18.67 15.04 -8.68
C LEU A 143 19.39 13.79 -8.20
N GLN A 144 20.23 13.94 -7.16
CA GLN A 144 20.83 12.81 -6.47
C GLN A 144 19.77 12.06 -5.65
N LEU A 145 19.79 10.75 -5.72
CA LEU A 145 18.86 9.86 -5.01
C LEU A 145 19.65 8.93 -4.06
N PRO A 146 19.10 8.66 -2.87
CA PRO A 146 17.89 9.22 -2.26
C PRO A 146 18.07 10.69 -1.89
N ILE A 147 16.98 11.46 -1.84
CA ILE A 147 17.03 12.86 -1.44
C ILE A 147 17.14 12.93 0.08
N VAL A 148 18.18 13.61 0.58
CA VAL A 148 18.41 13.81 2.01
C VAL A 148 18.34 15.30 2.32
N ILE A 149 17.57 15.66 3.34
CA ILE A 149 17.36 17.06 3.75
C ILE A 149 17.78 17.24 5.21
N SER A 150 18.17 18.46 5.53
CA SER A 150 18.51 18.87 6.90
C SER A 150 17.35 18.64 7.87
N ASN A 151 17.66 18.51 9.17
CA ASN A 151 16.66 18.26 10.22
C ASN A 151 15.62 19.38 10.36
N GLU A 152 15.84 20.53 9.77
CA GLU A 152 14.91 21.65 9.78
C GLU A 152 13.54 21.31 9.20
N ILE A 153 13.48 20.34 8.26
CA ILE A 153 12.22 19.85 7.69
C ILE A 153 11.25 19.34 8.77
N GLU A 154 11.76 18.75 9.85
CA GLU A 154 10.96 18.21 10.94
C GLU A 154 10.23 19.29 11.75
N SER A 155 10.70 20.55 11.67
CA SER A 155 10.11 21.70 12.37
C SER A 155 8.92 22.34 11.65
N ILE A 156 8.67 21.98 10.39
CA ILE A 156 7.61 22.57 9.57
C ILE A 156 6.23 22.20 10.11
N VAL A 157 5.36 23.21 10.28
CA VAL A 157 3.98 23.05 10.77
C VAL A 157 2.95 23.38 9.69
N LYS A 158 3.28 24.23 8.71
CA LYS A 158 2.34 24.72 7.70
C LYS A 158 2.54 23.99 6.37
N SER A 159 1.45 23.55 5.75
CA SER A 159 1.48 22.86 4.45
C SER A 159 2.02 23.74 3.30
N LYS A 160 1.74 25.06 3.35
CA LYS A 160 2.29 26.01 2.37
C LYS A 160 3.81 26.09 2.39
N ASP A 161 4.41 26.01 3.58
CA ASP A 161 5.87 26.09 3.70
C ASP A 161 6.51 24.77 3.22
N LEU A 162 5.88 23.63 3.52
CA LEU A 162 6.29 22.34 2.97
C LEU A 162 6.21 22.32 1.43
N GLU A 163 5.15 22.88 0.85
CA GLU A 163 5.01 22.97 -0.61
C GLU A 163 6.14 23.82 -1.22
N LYS A 164 6.48 24.98 -0.62
CA LYS A 164 7.60 25.81 -1.07
C LYS A 164 8.93 25.08 -1.06
N VAL A 165 9.22 24.31 0.01
CA VAL A 165 10.44 23.49 0.09
C VAL A 165 10.48 22.47 -1.04
N LEU A 166 9.38 21.74 -1.28
CA LEU A 166 9.33 20.74 -2.36
C LEU A 166 9.49 21.36 -3.75
N LEU A 167 8.97 22.59 -3.97
CA LEU A 167 9.17 23.34 -5.22
C LEU A 167 10.64 23.72 -5.41
N LYS A 168 11.31 24.23 -4.36
CA LYS A 168 12.75 24.55 -4.39
C LYS A 168 13.63 23.33 -4.68
N LEU A 169 13.25 22.16 -4.18
CA LEU A 169 13.91 20.88 -4.48
C LEU A 169 13.69 20.39 -5.92
N GLY A 170 12.90 21.09 -6.72
CA GLY A 170 12.66 20.75 -8.12
C GLY A 170 11.65 19.63 -8.34
N LEU A 171 10.77 19.34 -7.36
CA LEU A 171 9.74 18.31 -7.43
C LEU A 171 8.38 18.80 -7.95
N GLU A 172 8.38 20.00 -8.57
CA GLU A 172 7.17 20.65 -9.08
C GLU A 172 6.36 19.76 -10.04
N ASP A 173 7.04 19.08 -10.97
CA ASP A 173 6.38 18.26 -11.98
C ASP A 173 5.68 17.02 -11.39
N ASP A 174 6.24 16.45 -10.33
CA ASP A 174 5.61 15.33 -9.65
C ASP A 174 4.40 15.78 -8.83
N LEU A 175 4.45 16.96 -8.20
CA LEU A 175 3.31 17.56 -7.52
C LEU A 175 2.19 17.90 -8.51
N LYS A 176 2.50 18.58 -9.62
CA LYS A 176 1.53 18.87 -10.70
C LYS A 176 0.86 17.59 -11.22
N ARG A 177 1.61 16.51 -11.38
CA ARG A 177 1.06 15.19 -11.78
C ARG A 177 -0.02 14.69 -10.84
N THR A 178 0.16 14.84 -9.55
CA THR A 178 -0.82 14.40 -8.55
C THR A 178 -2.08 15.26 -8.53
N PHE A 179 -1.92 16.57 -8.63
CA PHE A 179 -3.04 17.52 -8.75
C PHE A 179 -3.89 17.26 -10.00
N ILE A 180 -3.26 17.13 -11.17
CA ILE A 180 -3.95 16.86 -12.44
C ILE A 180 -4.73 15.54 -12.36
N ARG A 181 -4.11 14.47 -11.81
CA ARG A 181 -4.77 13.18 -11.68
C ARG A 181 -5.94 13.22 -10.71
N ARG A 182 -5.82 13.95 -9.61
CA ARG A 182 -6.91 14.19 -8.67
C ARG A 182 -8.10 14.85 -9.34
N ASN A 183 -7.86 15.88 -10.14
CA ASN A 183 -8.91 16.64 -10.82
C ASN A 183 -9.58 15.88 -11.96
N LYS A 184 -8.81 15.03 -12.69
CA LYS A 184 -9.31 14.20 -13.79
C LYS A 184 -10.05 12.93 -13.32
N SER A 185 -9.94 12.57 -12.04
CA SER A 185 -10.62 11.39 -11.52
C SER A 185 -12.12 11.61 -11.46
N VAL A 186 -12.82 11.05 -12.41
CA VAL A 186 -14.29 11.09 -12.48
C VAL A 186 -14.85 10.03 -11.55
N HIS A 187 -15.77 10.44 -10.67
CA HIS A 187 -16.51 9.51 -9.85
C HIS A 187 -17.54 8.75 -10.71
N LYS A 188 -17.34 7.45 -10.83
CA LYS A 188 -18.39 6.55 -11.27
C LYS A 188 -18.88 5.74 -10.07
N ASN A 189 -20.17 5.69 -9.85
CA ASN A 189 -20.83 4.79 -8.89
C ASN A 189 -20.29 4.85 -7.45
N GLY A 190 -20.07 6.04 -6.90
CA GLY A 190 -19.67 6.22 -5.51
C GLY A 190 -18.22 5.79 -5.18
N THR A 191 -17.40 5.52 -6.17
CA THR A 191 -16.00 5.18 -5.95
C THR A 191 -15.22 6.40 -5.46
N ASN A 192 -14.54 6.28 -4.33
CA ASN A 192 -13.68 7.35 -3.81
C ASN A 192 -12.57 7.69 -4.80
N ARG A 193 -12.30 8.98 -4.94
CA ARG A 193 -11.18 9.48 -5.77
C ARG A 193 -9.87 8.98 -5.18
N ARG A 194 -9.16 8.14 -5.91
CA ARG A 194 -7.81 7.73 -5.56
C ARG A 194 -6.83 8.75 -6.15
N SER A 195 -6.22 9.57 -5.30
CA SER A 195 -5.13 10.44 -5.72
C SER A 195 -3.90 9.61 -6.07
N ALA A 196 -3.10 10.08 -7.02
CA ALA A 196 -1.78 9.50 -7.25
C ALA A 196 -0.91 9.76 -6.02
N LEU A 197 -0.09 8.78 -5.64
CA LEU A 197 0.92 8.97 -4.60
C LEU A 197 2.13 9.69 -5.19
N SER A 198 2.59 10.73 -4.49
CA SER A 198 3.80 11.46 -4.73
C SER A 198 4.84 11.13 -3.67
N VAL A 199 5.49 12.11 -3.14
CA VAL A 199 6.60 12.04 -2.22
C VAL A 199 6.21 11.39 -0.90
N LEU A 200 7.07 10.51 -0.41
CA LEU A 200 7.07 10.02 0.96
C LEU A 200 8.18 10.73 1.72
N ILE A 201 7.86 11.40 2.80
CA ILE A 201 8.81 12.07 3.68
C ILE A 201 9.03 11.17 4.89
N ILE A 202 10.27 10.78 5.13
CA ILE A 202 10.69 9.93 6.23
C ILE A 202 11.51 10.77 7.20
N VAL A 203 11.05 10.83 8.44
CA VAL A 203 11.63 11.68 9.49
C VAL A 203 11.99 10.85 10.72
N GLY A 204 12.93 11.33 11.51
CA GLY A 204 13.25 10.73 12.81
C GLY A 204 12.12 11.04 13.82
N ASN A 205 11.81 12.33 14.00
CA ASN A 205 10.74 12.77 14.88
C ASN A 205 9.58 13.36 14.08
N ASP A 206 8.37 12.80 14.24
CA ASP A 206 7.17 13.18 13.51
C ASP A 206 6.18 14.06 14.30
N GLU A 207 6.53 14.54 15.49
CA GLU A 207 5.61 15.29 16.37
C GLU A 207 4.97 16.51 15.71
N LYS A 208 5.75 17.30 14.97
CA LYS A 208 5.27 18.51 14.29
C LYS A 208 4.85 18.21 12.84
N ILE A 209 5.77 17.70 12.06
CA ILE A 209 5.55 17.46 10.63
C ILE A 209 4.53 16.34 10.35
N GLY A 210 4.34 15.41 11.28
CA GLY A 210 3.33 14.36 11.17
C GLY A 210 1.90 14.88 11.02
N ARG A 211 1.61 16.09 11.53
CA ARG A 211 0.31 16.77 11.34
C ARG A 211 0.04 17.14 9.90
N LEU A 212 1.09 17.26 9.07
CA LEU A 212 0.99 17.54 7.64
C LEU A 212 0.76 16.29 6.77
N ASN A 213 0.68 15.12 7.40
CA ASN A 213 0.39 13.89 6.68
C ASN A 213 -0.93 14.02 5.89
N ASN A 214 -0.88 13.75 4.58
CA ASN A 214 -2.00 13.89 3.65
C ASN A 214 -2.56 15.32 3.47
N SER A 215 -1.92 16.36 3.99
CA SER A 215 -2.35 17.76 3.79
C SER A 215 -2.22 18.19 2.32
N LEU A 216 -1.18 17.74 1.64
CA LEU A 216 -0.98 17.92 0.20
C LEU A 216 -1.30 16.62 -0.54
N PRO A 217 -1.86 16.71 -1.77
CA PRO A 217 -2.27 15.52 -2.53
C PRO A 217 -1.10 14.59 -2.83
N GLY A 218 -1.20 13.36 -2.36
CA GLY A 218 -0.21 12.31 -2.61
C GLY A 218 1.04 12.35 -1.75
N ILE A 219 1.21 13.35 -0.88
CA ILE A 219 2.32 13.42 0.07
C ILE A 219 1.93 12.69 1.34
N THR A 220 2.85 11.86 1.83
CA THR A 220 2.71 11.19 3.13
C THR A 220 3.97 11.42 3.94
N VAL A 221 3.79 11.61 5.25
CA VAL A 221 4.87 11.77 6.22
C VAL A 221 4.83 10.59 7.18
N LYS A 222 5.97 10.00 7.45
CA LYS A 222 6.12 8.85 8.36
C LYS A 222 7.44 8.95 9.12
N SER A 223 7.42 8.59 10.41
CA SER A 223 8.67 8.35 11.12
C SER A 223 9.28 6.99 10.76
N VAL A 224 10.58 6.88 10.92
CA VAL A 224 11.35 5.65 10.66
C VAL A 224 10.76 4.43 11.38
N LYS A 225 10.26 4.63 12.60
CA LYS A 225 9.69 3.56 13.45
C LYS A 225 8.40 2.95 12.86
N PHE A 226 7.61 3.75 12.16
CA PHE A 226 6.29 3.35 11.61
C PHE A 226 6.29 3.13 10.10
N ILE A 227 7.47 3.16 9.47
CA ILE A 227 7.58 2.91 8.03
C ILE A 227 7.23 1.45 7.71
N SER A 228 6.48 1.26 6.64
CA SER A 228 6.08 -0.07 6.17
C SER A 228 6.31 -0.24 4.66
N VAL A 229 6.31 -1.49 4.23
CA VAL A 229 6.34 -1.82 2.79
C VAL A 229 5.15 -1.22 2.05
N LEU A 230 4.01 -1.02 2.72
CA LEU A 230 2.82 -0.39 2.12
C LEU A 230 3.09 1.06 1.72
N ASP A 231 3.92 1.79 2.49
CA ASP A 231 4.25 3.19 2.24
C ASP A 231 5.30 3.35 1.13
N LEU A 232 6.33 2.48 1.12
CA LEU A 232 7.44 2.51 0.15
C LEU A 232 7.07 1.90 -1.21
N ALA A 233 6.22 0.86 -1.20
CA ALA A 233 5.84 0.09 -2.38
C ALA A 233 4.32 0.04 -2.56
N PRO A 234 3.60 1.17 -2.61
CA PRO A 234 2.16 1.15 -2.76
C PRO A 234 1.73 0.50 -4.08
N GLY A 235 0.77 -0.43 -3.99
CA GLY A 235 0.37 -1.26 -5.13
C GLY A 235 1.37 -2.35 -5.49
N SER A 236 2.20 -2.79 -4.55
CA SER A 236 3.30 -3.76 -4.70
C SER A 236 4.44 -3.32 -5.65
N LYS A 237 4.38 -2.10 -6.17
CA LYS A 237 5.43 -1.53 -7.02
C LYS A 237 6.37 -0.69 -6.14
N PRO A 238 7.62 -1.09 -5.94
CA PRO A 238 8.60 -0.36 -5.12
C PRO A 238 9.07 0.93 -5.80
N ALA A 239 10.03 1.57 -5.14
CA ALA A 239 10.65 2.81 -5.60
C ALA A 239 9.69 4.01 -5.67
N ARG A 240 8.94 4.26 -4.58
CA ARG A 240 8.26 5.53 -4.38
C ARG A 240 9.31 6.62 -4.15
N LEU A 241 9.09 7.80 -4.71
CA LEU A 241 9.97 8.95 -4.46
C LEU A 241 9.97 9.28 -2.97
N THR A 242 11.16 9.20 -2.34
CA THR A 242 11.32 9.38 -0.90
C THR A 242 12.31 10.48 -0.58
N ILE A 243 12.00 11.23 0.47
CA ILE A 243 12.84 12.24 1.08
C ILE A 243 13.14 11.79 2.50
N TYR A 244 14.40 11.81 2.90
CA TYR A 244 14.85 11.44 4.22
C TYR A 244 15.35 12.67 4.96
N SER A 245 15.00 12.82 6.25
CA SER A 245 15.71 13.76 7.12
C SER A 245 17.08 13.16 7.52
N GLU A 246 18.01 13.99 7.90
CA GLU A 246 19.31 13.55 8.43
C GLU A 246 19.12 12.65 9.67
N ASN A 247 18.21 13.00 10.59
CA ASN A 247 17.86 12.17 11.74
C ASN A 247 17.31 10.80 11.32
N ALA A 248 16.50 10.74 10.27
CA ALA A 248 15.97 9.47 9.78
C ALA A 248 17.07 8.54 9.29
N ILE A 249 18.11 9.05 8.64
CA ILE A 249 19.25 8.25 8.21
C ILE A 249 20.04 7.72 9.42
N ASN A 250 20.24 8.55 10.43
CA ASN A 250 20.92 8.13 11.66
C ASN A 250 20.14 7.05 12.41
N GLU A 251 18.80 7.17 12.49
CA GLU A 251 17.96 6.12 13.08
C GLU A 251 17.98 4.82 12.26
N LEU A 252 17.98 4.90 10.93
CA LEU A 252 18.12 3.71 10.07
C LEU A 252 19.44 2.97 10.31
N THR A 253 20.51 3.67 10.64
CA THR A 253 21.80 3.06 10.99
C THR A 253 21.72 2.29 12.30
N ASN A 254 20.95 2.78 13.26
CA ASN A 254 20.81 2.20 14.61
C ASN A 254 19.83 1.02 14.68
N LEU A 255 19.08 0.73 13.62
CA LEU A 255 18.18 -0.42 13.60
C LEU A 255 18.95 -1.74 13.59
N LYS A 256 19.25 -2.26 14.80
CA LYS A 256 20.00 -3.51 15.04
C LYS A 256 19.46 -4.71 14.25
N SER A 257 18.16 -4.75 14.00
CA SER A 257 17.51 -5.82 13.25
C SER A 257 17.84 -5.82 11.75
N THR A 258 18.19 -4.68 11.17
CA THR A 258 18.58 -4.58 9.75
C THR A 258 20.03 -5.00 9.54
N SER A 259 20.93 -4.65 10.46
CA SER A 259 22.36 -5.03 10.37
C SER A 259 22.55 -6.55 10.40
N ASN A 260 21.81 -7.27 11.24
CA ASN A 260 21.93 -8.74 11.35
C ASN A 260 21.45 -9.46 10.08
N ILE A 261 20.39 -8.98 9.43
CA ILE A 261 19.89 -9.58 8.18
C ILE A 261 20.84 -9.29 7.03
N ILE A 262 21.41 -8.09 6.98
CA ILE A 262 22.37 -7.73 5.93
C ILE A 262 23.66 -8.54 6.09
N SER A 263 24.14 -8.77 7.31
CA SER A 263 25.30 -9.63 7.55
C SER A 263 25.03 -11.09 7.15
N GLU A 264 23.87 -11.64 7.49
CA GLU A 264 23.45 -12.99 7.08
C GLU A 264 23.33 -13.14 5.56
N MET A 265 22.97 -12.07 4.84
CA MET A 265 22.86 -12.08 3.38
C MET A 265 24.21 -11.95 2.66
N ASN A 266 25.19 -11.27 3.26
CA ASN A 266 26.52 -11.12 2.67
C ASN A 266 27.43 -12.34 2.93
N THR A 267 27.00 -13.28 3.78
CA THR A 267 27.68 -14.55 4.07
C THR A 267 27.18 -15.73 3.23
N GLN A 268 26.16 -15.53 2.42
CA GLN A 268 25.66 -16.47 1.39
C GLN A 268 26.09 -16.02 -0.02
#